data_3f4e5378d04b1cbc00362c53927f7a34
#
_entry.id   3f4e5378d04b1cbc00362c53927f7a34
#
_cell.length_a   1.000
_cell.length_b   1.000
_cell.length_c   1.000
_cell.angle_alpha   90.00
_cell.angle_beta   90.00
_cell.angle_gamma   90.00
#
_symmetry.space_group_name_H-M   'P 1'
#
loop_
_entity.id
_entity.type
_entity.pdbx_description
1 polymer ?
#
loop_
_entity_poly.entity_id
_entity_poly.type
_entity_poly.pdbx_seq_one_letter_code
_entity_poly.pdbx_strand_id
1 'polypeptide(L)'
;MKERTEADPTPTERQLMEQCRRYEQQVQEQANQLADFKVLLEAQREEIQRLKDTIAILKGQKGRPKIKPSQLEKGKPGSAPEEGGTGSEQTRAGSAKRVKTAHLTIDQTEILRPEQVPPGSIFKGYQDYVVQELEIQVHTTCYRCERWQTPDGGYVVGRLPVALQGSHFGPRLRSYILYQYYHQHVTQPLIVEQVRELGIDISVGQVNRILTEGKDAFQMEKEAILRTGLAVAPYVSVDDTAARHRGQNGVCTYIGNEFFTWFASTESKSRRNFLDLLRTGHTDYVLNEAAREYLVRQKLPKAQRQLLAEEGAFADQAHWEAHLKQLGISTARHIQIATEGALLGSALSHELPPGLVILSDDAGQFNVLRHALCWIHAERTIHTLLPFSAEQRGAVETVRGQIWDFYQALKAYQQAPCPQQKAQLAAHFDEIFTTKTCFQSLNLALKRLQQNKSELLLVLDYPEVPLHNNGSEREIREYVKKRKISASTRSEAGRKVRDTFMSLKKTCRKLGLSFWHYLHDRLTGAQQIPPLPQLIHAAAHDL
;
A
#
# COMPACT_ATOMS: atom_id res chain seq x y z
N MET A 1 -12.06 67.21 26.93
CA MET A 1 -11.08 66.12 26.85
C MET A 1 -10.14 66.28 28.02
N LYS A 2 -10.23 65.40 29.04
CA LYS A 2 -9.32 65.41 30.19
C LYS A 2 -8.17 64.45 29.86
N GLU A 3 -6.96 64.99 29.73
CA GLU A 3 -5.73 64.24 29.70
C GLU A 3 -5.62 63.41 31.01
N ARG A 4 -5.53 62.11 30.90
CA ARG A 4 -5.12 61.23 32.01
C ARG A 4 -3.60 61.35 32.13
N THR A 5 -3.12 62.07 33.14
CA THR A 5 -1.73 62.01 33.59
C THR A 5 -1.46 60.58 34.08
N GLU A 6 -0.59 59.84 33.40
CA GLU A 6 -0.05 58.55 33.89
C GLU A 6 0.67 58.83 35.24
N ALA A 7 0.17 58.17 36.27
CA ALA A 7 0.83 58.23 37.59
C ALA A 7 2.16 57.51 37.54
N ASP A 8 3.20 58.10 38.13
CA ASP A 8 4.52 57.50 38.27
C ASP A 8 4.42 56.14 38.98
N PRO A 9 5.05 55.06 38.45
CA PRO A 9 4.93 53.71 39.00
C PRO A 9 5.49 53.65 40.44
N THR A 10 4.78 52.92 41.29
CA THR A 10 5.17 52.68 42.68
C THR A 10 6.52 51.96 42.77
N PRO A 11 7.27 52.03 43.89
CA PRO A 11 8.57 51.33 44.04
C PRO A 11 8.47 49.81 43.79
N THR A 12 7.34 49.19 44.08
CA THR A 12 7.06 47.78 43.88
C THR A 12 6.87 47.48 42.37
N GLU A 13 6.15 48.35 41.68
CA GLU A 13 5.92 48.22 40.22
C GLU A 13 7.25 48.43 39.44
N ARG A 14 8.11 49.35 39.89
CA ARG A 14 9.44 49.52 39.30
C ARG A 14 10.30 48.28 39.47
N GLN A 15 10.27 47.62 40.62
CA GLN A 15 10.99 46.34 40.86
C GLN A 15 10.47 45.20 39.97
N LEU A 16 9.15 45.11 39.83
CA LEU A 16 8.55 44.10 38.94
C LEU A 16 8.89 44.36 37.46
N MET A 17 8.83 45.61 37.02
CA MET A 17 9.24 45.99 35.65
C MET A 17 10.72 45.67 35.37
N GLU A 18 11.60 45.86 36.35
CA GLU A 18 13.02 45.51 36.21
C GLU A 18 13.25 44.01 36.19
N GLN A 19 12.49 43.23 36.97
CA GLN A 19 12.52 41.77 36.88
C GLN A 19 11.99 41.27 35.52
N CYS A 20 10.89 41.83 35.03
CA CYS A 20 10.38 41.48 33.71
C CYS A 20 11.38 41.73 32.59
N ARG A 21 12.05 42.92 32.61
CA ARG A 21 13.13 43.22 31.65
C ARG A 21 14.30 42.25 31.72
N ARG A 22 14.69 41.82 32.93
CA ARG A 22 15.74 40.79 33.09
C ARG A 22 15.32 39.45 32.52
N TYR A 23 14.07 39.03 32.74
CA TYR A 23 13.54 37.79 32.15
C TYR A 23 13.40 37.89 30.63
N GLU A 24 12.95 39.02 30.09
CA GLU A 24 12.90 39.26 28.66
C GLU A 24 14.28 39.18 28.01
N GLN A 25 15.31 39.78 28.63
CA GLN A 25 16.69 39.66 28.17
C GLN A 25 17.20 38.23 28.22
N GLN A 26 16.90 37.50 29.30
CA GLN A 26 17.30 36.09 29.45
C GLN A 26 16.62 35.19 28.43
N VAL A 27 15.35 35.39 28.16
CA VAL A 27 14.58 34.67 27.12
C VAL A 27 15.12 34.97 25.73
N GLN A 28 15.47 36.25 25.45
CA GLN A 28 16.05 36.62 24.17
C GLN A 28 17.44 36.01 23.97
N GLU A 29 18.25 35.94 25.02
CA GLU A 29 19.57 35.31 24.98
C GLU A 29 19.49 33.81 24.76
N GLN A 30 18.53 33.13 25.42
CA GLN A 30 18.26 31.71 25.20
C GLN A 30 17.71 31.44 23.79
N ALA A 31 16.88 32.35 23.24
CA ALA A 31 16.40 32.24 21.87
C ALA A 31 17.53 32.35 20.84
N ASN A 32 18.49 33.26 21.08
CA ASN A 32 19.68 33.41 20.23
C ASN A 32 20.55 32.15 20.30
N GLN A 33 20.82 31.63 21.50
CA GLN A 33 21.60 30.40 21.69
C GLN A 33 20.90 29.19 20.99
N LEU A 34 19.59 29.10 21.05
CA LEU A 34 18.79 28.08 20.34
C LEU A 34 18.89 28.22 18.81
N ALA A 35 18.95 29.46 18.31
CA ALA A 35 19.15 29.70 16.88
C ALA A 35 20.55 29.26 16.44
N ASP A 36 21.59 29.58 17.20
CA ASP A 36 22.96 29.16 16.94
C ASP A 36 23.12 27.63 16.98
N PHE A 37 22.49 26.96 17.96
CA PHE A 37 22.46 25.50 18.02
C PHE A 37 21.74 24.87 16.83
N LYS A 38 20.68 25.48 16.30
CA LYS A 38 20.01 25.00 15.08
C LYS A 38 20.92 25.08 13.87
N VAL A 39 21.62 26.20 13.69
CA VAL A 39 22.60 26.38 12.59
C VAL A 39 23.74 25.36 12.70
N LEU A 40 24.25 25.13 13.89
CA LEU A 40 25.29 24.12 14.11
C LEU A 40 24.80 22.69 13.81
N LEU A 41 23.59 22.37 14.22
CA LEU A 41 22.95 21.08 13.93
C LEU A 41 22.72 20.86 12.42
N GLU A 42 22.36 21.89 11.69
CA GLU A 42 22.21 21.81 10.23
C GLU A 42 23.56 21.61 9.55
N ALA A 43 24.59 22.34 9.96
CA ALA A 43 25.94 22.16 9.46
C ALA A 43 26.48 20.75 9.73
N GLN A 44 26.24 20.21 10.92
CA GLN A 44 26.61 18.83 11.25
C GLN A 44 25.83 17.79 10.42
N ARG A 45 24.56 18.03 10.14
CA ARG A 45 23.76 17.15 9.26
C ARG A 45 24.30 17.15 7.84
N GLU A 46 24.69 18.31 7.31
CA GLU A 46 25.29 18.41 5.98
C GLU A 46 26.63 17.68 5.91
N GLU A 47 27.47 17.83 6.93
CA GLU A 47 28.74 17.14 7.00
C GLU A 47 28.60 15.63 7.11
N ILE A 48 27.66 15.15 7.94
CA ILE A 48 27.30 13.73 8.01
C ILE A 48 26.81 13.22 6.65
N GLN A 49 26.04 14.01 5.91
CA GLN A 49 25.58 13.63 4.57
C GLN A 49 26.76 13.57 3.58
N ARG A 50 27.67 14.53 3.59
CA ARG A 50 28.90 14.53 2.76
C ARG A 50 29.79 13.32 3.07
N LEU A 51 29.98 13.01 4.35
CA LEU A 51 30.74 11.83 4.76
C LEU A 51 30.06 10.52 4.31
N LYS A 52 28.75 10.43 4.39
CA LYS A 52 27.98 9.28 3.87
C LYS A 52 28.13 9.12 2.36
N ASP A 53 28.07 10.22 1.61
CA ASP A 53 28.24 10.23 0.16
C ASP A 53 29.69 9.85 -0.23
N THR A 54 30.68 10.34 0.51
CA THR A 54 32.09 9.97 0.34
C THR A 54 32.33 8.48 0.63
N ILE A 55 31.76 7.95 1.70
CA ILE A 55 31.82 6.52 2.03
C ILE A 55 31.15 5.68 0.94
N ALA A 56 30.03 6.15 0.39
CA ALA A 56 29.34 5.47 -0.69
C ALA A 56 30.21 5.42 -1.96
N ILE A 57 30.90 6.52 -2.29
CA ILE A 57 31.82 6.60 -3.44
C ILE A 57 33.04 5.69 -3.22
N LEU A 58 33.65 5.72 -2.04
CA LEU A 58 34.80 4.88 -1.69
C LEU A 58 34.46 3.37 -1.70
N LYS A 59 33.18 3.01 -1.44
CA LYS A 59 32.67 1.65 -1.52
C LYS A 59 32.20 1.26 -2.93
N GLY A 60 32.42 2.11 -3.95
CA GLY A 60 31.96 1.85 -5.32
C GLY A 60 30.42 1.86 -5.48
N GLN A 61 29.71 2.45 -4.53
CA GLN A 61 28.25 2.54 -4.55
C GLN A 61 27.82 3.86 -5.19
N LYS A 62 26.97 3.81 -6.21
CA LYS A 62 26.33 5.00 -6.77
C LYS A 62 25.43 5.66 -5.71
N GLY A 63 25.54 6.97 -5.54
CA GLY A 63 25.03 7.85 -4.48
C GLY A 63 23.55 7.85 -4.11
N ARG A 64 23.02 6.71 -3.77
CA ARG A 64 21.92 6.36 -2.84
C ARG A 64 22.10 4.89 -2.55
N PRO A 65 22.39 4.47 -1.33
CA PRO A 65 22.47 3.04 -1.04
C PRO A 65 21.12 2.42 -1.39
N LYS A 66 21.11 1.52 -2.38
CA LYS A 66 20.01 0.58 -2.51
C LYS A 66 20.05 -0.24 -1.23
N ILE A 67 19.13 0.00 -0.33
CA ILE A 67 18.92 -0.85 0.85
C ILE A 67 18.70 -2.24 0.30
N LYS A 68 19.68 -3.14 0.53
CA LYS A 68 19.52 -4.54 0.13
C LYS A 68 18.30 -5.09 0.88
N PRO A 69 17.43 -5.87 0.23
CA PRO A 69 16.35 -6.56 0.94
C PRO A 69 16.93 -7.30 2.14
N SER A 70 16.21 -7.33 3.26
CA SER A 70 16.60 -8.16 4.40
C SER A 70 16.82 -9.59 3.92
N GLN A 71 17.86 -10.25 4.45
CA GLN A 71 18.16 -11.63 4.09
C GLN A 71 17.46 -12.65 4.99
N LEU A 72 16.54 -12.20 5.88
CA LEU A 72 15.81 -13.09 6.80
C LEU A 72 15.11 -14.27 6.11
N GLU A 73 14.72 -14.11 4.85
CA GLU A 73 14.14 -15.20 4.05
C GLU A 73 15.16 -16.01 3.21
N LYS A 74 16.47 -15.64 3.23
CA LYS A 74 17.49 -16.23 2.34
C LYS A 74 18.58 -17.03 3.04
N GLY A 75 18.54 -17.19 4.37
CA GLY A 75 19.58 -17.90 5.13
C GLY A 75 20.39 -16.98 6.06
N LYS A 76 21.22 -17.52 6.94
CA LYS A 76 22.00 -16.79 7.96
C LYS A 76 22.97 -15.78 7.36
N PRO A 77 23.13 -14.56 7.95
CA PRO A 77 24.22 -13.66 7.59
C PRO A 77 25.52 -14.28 8.10
N GLY A 78 26.43 -14.60 7.22
CA GLY A 78 27.75 -15.13 7.59
C GLY A 78 28.32 -16.23 6.73
N SER A 79 27.57 -16.84 5.83
CA SER A 79 28.17 -17.63 4.75
C SER A 79 28.66 -16.68 3.66
N ALA A 80 29.84 -16.10 3.86
CA ALA A 80 30.60 -15.55 2.77
C ALA A 80 30.84 -16.67 1.77
N PRO A 81 30.76 -16.43 0.44
CA PRO A 81 31.28 -17.39 -0.51
C PRO A 81 32.76 -17.55 -0.19
N GLU A 82 33.21 -18.74 0.09
CA GLU A 82 34.63 -19.07 0.07
C GLU A 82 35.15 -18.70 -1.33
N GLU A 83 36.00 -17.69 -1.40
CA GLU A 83 36.83 -17.43 -2.57
C GLU A 83 37.85 -18.60 -2.66
N GLY A 84 37.64 -19.50 -3.55
CA GLY A 84 38.62 -20.55 -3.82
C GLY A 84 38.01 -21.88 -4.20
N GLY A 85 37.25 -21.92 -5.26
CA GLY A 85 36.85 -23.13 -5.93
C GLY A 85 36.54 -22.82 -7.39
N THR A 86 37.29 -23.37 -8.31
CA THR A 86 36.98 -23.42 -9.74
C THR A 86 35.58 -23.98 -9.90
N GLY A 87 34.60 -23.06 -9.96
CA GLY A 87 33.20 -23.37 -10.08
C GLY A 87 32.95 -24.02 -11.43
N SER A 88 32.65 -25.30 -11.43
CA SER A 88 31.85 -25.88 -12.50
C SER A 88 30.54 -25.09 -12.53
N GLU A 89 30.25 -24.46 -13.68
CA GLU A 89 28.92 -23.90 -13.97
C GLU A 89 27.88 -24.99 -13.70
N GLN A 90 27.28 -25.00 -12.52
CA GLN A 90 26.03 -25.69 -12.33
C GLN A 90 24.98 -24.96 -13.17
N THR A 91 24.91 -25.37 -14.43
CA THR A 91 23.75 -25.09 -15.27
C THR A 91 22.53 -25.46 -14.47
N ARG A 92 21.68 -24.48 -14.16
CA ARG A 92 20.34 -24.70 -13.57
C ARG A 92 19.72 -25.84 -14.37
N ALA A 93 19.31 -26.91 -13.68
CA ALA A 93 18.59 -28.01 -14.30
C ALA A 93 17.52 -27.43 -15.21
N GLY A 94 17.67 -27.62 -16.52
CA GLY A 94 16.71 -27.08 -17.48
C GLY A 94 15.35 -27.63 -17.10
N SER A 95 14.32 -26.76 -17.04
CA SER A 95 12.97 -27.26 -16.86
C SER A 95 12.75 -28.37 -17.87
N ALA A 96 12.20 -29.52 -17.43
CA ALA A 96 11.89 -30.64 -18.30
C ALA A 96 11.30 -30.09 -19.61
N LYS A 97 11.89 -30.48 -20.75
CA LYS A 97 11.43 -30.03 -22.06
C LYS A 97 9.97 -30.49 -22.21
N ARG A 98 9.03 -29.67 -21.80
CA ARG A 98 7.63 -29.86 -22.21
C ARG A 98 7.61 -29.83 -23.73
N VAL A 99 6.92 -30.80 -24.31
CA VAL A 99 6.53 -30.71 -25.73
C VAL A 99 5.66 -29.45 -25.83
N LYS A 100 6.26 -28.32 -26.19
CA LYS A 100 5.70 -26.97 -26.05
C LYS A 100 4.41 -26.78 -26.86
N THR A 101 4.16 -27.65 -27.82
CA THR A 101 3.11 -27.49 -28.84
C THR A 101 2.01 -28.55 -28.77
N ALA A 102 2.18 -29.66 -28.03
CA ALA A 102 1.22 -30.77 -27.98
C ALA A 102 -0.17 -30.42 -27.43
N HIS A 103 -0.31 -29.28 -26.72
CA HIS A 103 -1.56 -28.83 -26.12
C HIS A 103 -2.21 -27.67 -26.89
N LEU A 104 -1.60 -27.24 -28.02
CA LEU A 104 -2.11 -26.12 -28.80
C LEU A 104 -3.24 -26.59 -29.73
N THR A 105 -4.29 -25.78 -29.79
CA THR A 105 -5.31 -25.93 -30.84
C THR A 105 -4.72 -25.43 -32.16
N ILE A 106 -4.82 -26.24 -33.21
CA ILE A 106 -4.37 -25.88 -34.53
C ILE A 106 -5.53 -25.24 -35.29
N ASP A 107 -5.40 -23.95 -35.63
CA ASP A 107 -6.43 -23.21 -36.37
C ASP A 107 -6.33 -23.46 -37.88
N GLN A 108 -5.11 -23.61 -38.42
CA GLN A 108 -4.84 -23.83 -39.83
C GLN A 108 -3.70 -24.84 -40.02
N THR A 109 -3.82 -25.70 -41.00
CA THR A 109 -2.78 -26.66 -41.38
C THR A 109 -2.38 -26.40 -42.85
N GLU A 110 -1.10 -26.14 -43.09
CA GLU A 110 -0.52 -25.97 -44.43
C GLU A 110 0.40 -27.14 -44.74
N ILE A 111 0.21 -27.73 -45.93
CA ILE A 111 1.06 -28.81 -46.39
C ILE A 111 2.16 -28.23 -47.30
N LEU A 112 3.39 -28.27 -46.79
CA LEU A 112 4.56 -27.85 -47.58
C LEU A 112 5.12 -29.04 -48.34
N ARG A 113 5.20 -28.92 -49.65
CA ARG A 113 5.81 -29.95 -50.52
C ARG A 113 7.26 -29.57 -50.79
N PRO A 114 8.20 -30.55 -50.82
CA PRO A 114 9.56 -30.30 -51.24
C PRO A 114 9.58 -29.80 -52.72
N GLU A 115 10.45 -28.85 -53.00
CA GLU A 115 10.61 -28.30 -54.37
C GLU A 115 11.00 -29.40 -55.37
N GLN A 116 11.76 -30.38 -54.95
CA GLN A 116 12.16 -31.52 -55.77
C GLN A 116 12.03 -32.83 -54.97
N VAL A 117 11.36 -33.83 -55.57
CA VAL A 117 11.25 -35.17 -55.03
C VAL A 117 11.93 -36.12 -56.04
N PRO A 118 13.03 -36.79 -55.69
CA PRO A 118 13.71 -37.72 -56.59
C PRO A 118 12.79 -38.82 -57.09
N PRO A 119 12.91 -39.26 -58.35
CA PRO A 119 12.12 -40.37 -58.88
C PRO A 119 12.29 -41.63 -58.04
N GLY A 120 11.18 -42.35 -57.76
CA GLY A 120 11.17 -43.53 -56.90
C GLY A 120 11.09 -43.30 -55.40
N SER A 121 10.98 -42.04 -54.96
CA SER A 121 10.76 -41.69 -53.53
C SER A 121 9.41 -42.16 -53.05
N ILE A 122 9.38 -42.67 -51.81
CA ILE A 122 8.15 -43.14 -51.13
C ILE A 122 7.76 -42.13 -50.06
N PHE A 123 6.52 -41.64 -50.09
CA PHE A 123 5.98 -40.79 -49.04
C PHE A 123 5.90 -41.52 -47.68
N LYS A 124 6.48 -40.96 -46.65
CA LYS A 124 6.57 -41.54 -45.30
C LYS A 124 5.77 -40.75 -44.23
N GLY A 125 4.92 -39.83 -44.63
CA GLY A 125 4.12 -39.00 -43.74
C GLY A 125 4.66 -37.59 -43.60
N TYR A 126 4.19 -36.88 -42.57
CA TYR A 126 4.50 -35.50 -42.31
C TYR A 126 5.39 -35.35 -41.08
N GLN A 127 6.22 -34.36 -41.08
CA GLN A 127 6.92 -33.87 -39.90
C GLN A 127 6.28 -32.51 -39.52
N ASP A 128 5.53 -32.52 -38.44
CA ASP A 128 4.78 -31.32 -38.03
C ASP A 128 5.71 -30.27 -37.41
N TYR A 129 5.49 -29.03 -37.78
CA TYR A 129 6.15 -27.88 -37.21
C TYR A 129 5.08 -26.82 -36.92
N VAL A 130 4.83 -26.58 -35.61
CA VAL A 130 3.75 -25.69 -35.16
C VAL A 130 4.31 -24.29 -34.87
N VAL A 131 3.74 -23.27 -35.52
CA VAL A 131 4.04 -21.86 -35.33
C VAL A 131 2.82 -21.16 -34.73
N GLN A 132 3.01 -20.33 -33.72
CA GLN A 132 1.99 -19.44 -33.20
C GLN A 132 2.25 -18.01 -33.71
N GLU A 133 1.26 -17.42 -34.34
CA GLU A 133 1.32 -16.05 -34.85
C GLU A 133 0.24 -15.18 -34.18
N LEU A 134 0.41 -13.88 -34.15
CA LEU A 134 -0.55 -12.91 -33.65
C LEU A 134 -1.04 -12.03 -34.79
N GLU A 135 -2.32 -12.18 -35.14
CA GLU A 135 -2.99 -11.31 -36.09
C GLU A 135 -3.88 -10.30 -35.36
N ILE A 136 -3.67 -9.02 -35.62
CA ILE A 136 -4.48 -7.94 -35.06
C ILE A 136 -5.23 -7.27 -36.21
N GLN A 137 -6.56 -7.44 -36.22
CA GLN A 137 -7.45 -6.82 -37.22
C GLN A 137 -8.41 -5.84 -36.58
N VAL A 138 -8.56 -4.68 -37.19
CA VAL A 138 -9.63 -3.73 -36.85
C VAL A 138 -10.93 -4.22 -37.45
N HIS A 139 -11.98 -4.29 -36.64
CA HIS A 139 -13.32 -4.68 -37.07
C HIS A 139 -14.29 -3.52 -36.89
N THR A 140 -14.88 -3.03 -37.96
CA THR A 140 -15.85 -1.94 -37.95
C THR A 140 -17.23 -2.47 -38.31
N THR A 141 -18.20 -2.28 -37.42
CA THR A 141 -19.60 -2.70 -37.59
C THR A 141 -20.50 -1.49 -37.78
N CYS A 142 -21.30 -1.47 -38.82
CA CYS A 142 -22.36 -0.49 -39.02
C CYS A 142 -23.69 -1.05 -38.46
N TYR A 143 -24.19 -0.46 -37.39
CA TYR A 143 -25.52 -0.77 -36.85
C TYR A 143 -26.56 0.11 -37.51
N ARG A 144 -27.41 -0.47 -38.39
CA ARG A 144 -28.54 0.20 -39.02
C ARG A 144 -29.79 0.04 -38.16
N CYS A 145 -30.12 1.06 -37.37
CA CYS A 145 -31.31 1.07 -36.51
C CYS A 145 -32.52 1.46 -37.39
N GLU A 146 -33.49 0.54 -37.53
CA GLU A 146 -34.74 0.84 -38.21
C GLU A 146 -35.48 1.97 -37.49
N ARG A 147 -36.09 2.87 -38.27
CA ARG A 147 -36.91 3.97 -37.78
C ARG A 147 -38.29 3.87 -38.37
N TRP A 148 -39.29 3.67 -37.55
CA TRP A 148 -40.67 3.52 -37.93
C TRP A 148 -41.50 4.72 -37.45
N GLN A 149 -42.37 5.27 -38.34
CA GLN A 149 -43.31 6.30 -37.95
C GLN A 149 -44.59 5.63 -37.37
N THR A 150 -44.99 6.06 -36.18
CA THR A 150 -46.22 5.58 -35.54
C THR A 150 -47.44 6.30 -36.08
N PRO A 151 -48.65 5.73 -35.96
CA PRO A 151 -49.88 6.33 -36.48
C PRO A 151 -50.22 7.73 -35.93
N ASP A 152 -49.72 8.06 -34.73
CA ASP A 152 -49.82 9.35 -34.07
C ASP A 152 -48.77 10.36 -34.52
N GLY A 153 -47.91 10.00 -35.50
CA GLY A 153 -46.86 10.85 -36.04
C GLY A 153 -45.52 10.81 -35.28
N GLY A 154 -45.43 10.04 -34.19
CA GLY A 154 -44.21 9.78 -33.44
C GLY A 154 -43.23 8.87 -34.21
N TYR A 155 -42.08 8.56 -33.61
CA TYR A 155 -41.08 7.66 -34.16
C TYR A 155 -40.62 6.64 -33.15
N VAL A 156 -40.52 5.37 -33.57
CA VAL A 156 -39.83 4.29 -32.82
C VAL A 156 -38.56 3.92 -33.59
N VAL A 157 -37.45 3.84 -32.87
CA VAL A 157 -36.13 3.55 -33.43
C VAL A 157 -35.52 2.33 -32.78
N GLY A 158 -34.90 1.46 -33.54
CA GLY A 158 -34.16 0.29 -33.06
C GLY A 158 -33.08 0.70 -32.06
N ARG A 159 -32.88 -0.08 -31.02
CA ARG A 159 -31.92 0.23 -29.96
C ARG A 159 -30.59 -0.47 -30.20
N LEU A 160 -29.50 0.24 -29.94
CA LEU A 160 -28.16 -0.36 -29.89
C LEU A 160 -28.03 -1.33 -28.71
N PRO A 161 -27.19 -2.38 -28.83
CA PRO A 161 -26.80 -3.20 -27.68
C PRO A 161 -26.34 -2.36 -26.50
N VAL A 162 -26.68 -2.75 -25.27
CA VAL A 162 -26.36 -1.99 -24.04
C VAL A 162 -24.87 -1.68 -23.92
N ALA A 163 -24.00 -2.64 -24.27
CA ALA A 163 -22.54 -2.47 -24.24
C ALA A 163 -22.00 -1.39 -25.18
N LEU A 164 -22.79 -0.94 -26.16
CA LEU A 164 -22.42 0.09 -27.16
C LEU A 164 -23.09 1.44 -26.91
N GLN A 165 -24.04 1.52 -26.00
CA GLN A 165 -24.76 2.77 -25.73
C GLN A 165 -23.79 3.86 -25.27
N GLY A 166 -23.89 5.03 -25.90
CA GLY A 166 -23.06 6.20 -25.61
C GLY A 166 -21.58 6.11 -26.05
N SER A 167 -21.19 5.09 -26.84
CA SER A 167 -19.81 4.95 -27.32
C SER A 167 -19.72 4.46 -28.76
N HIS A 168 -18.88 5.11 -29.58
CA HIS A 168 -18.50 4.61 -30.89
C HIS A 168 -17.40 3.55 -30.87
N PHE A 169 -16.87 3.24 -29.67
CA PHE A 169 -15.80 2.26 -29.47
C PHE A 169 -16.33 1.03 -28.76
N GLY A 170 -16.17 -0.12 -29.38
CA GLY A 170 -16.67 -1.40 -28.86
C GLY A 170 -15.98 -1.83 -27.56
N PRO A 171 -16.60 -2.76 -26.82
CA PRO A 171 -16.09 -3.20 -25.52
C PRO A 171 -14.67 -3.84 -25.61
N ARG A 172 -14.35 -4.53 -26.71
CA ARG A 172 -13.01 -5.12 -26.90
C ARG A 172 -11.93 -4.05 -26.98
N LEU A 173 -12.15 -2.97 -27.76
CA LEU A 173 -11.21 -1.86 -27.86
C LEU A 173 -11.09 -1.11 -26.53
N ARG A 174 -12.21 -0.89 -25.82
CA ARG A 174 -12.18 -0.28 -24.48
C ARG A 174 -11.41 -1.14 -23.49
N SER A 175 -11.60 -2.47 -23.49
CA SER A 175 -10.80 -3.40 -22.67
C SER A 175 -9.32 -3.31 -23.00
N TYR A 176 -8.97 -3.26 -24.30
CA TYR A 176 -7.60 -3.14 -24.75
C TYR A 176 -6.94 -1.87 -24.22
N ILE A 177 -7.57 -0.71 -24.37
CA ILE A 177 -7.06 0.58 -23.89
C ILE A 177 -6.88 0.57 -22.36
N LEU A 178 -7.85 0.06 -21.61
CA LEU A 178 -7.76 -0.06 -20.16
C LEU A 178 -6.64 -1.01 -19.73
N TYR A 179 -6.50 -2.15 -20.41
CA TYR A 179 -5.46 -3.13 -20.15
C TYR A 179 -4.06 -2.55 -20.42
N GLN A 180 -3.86 -1.91 -21.57
CA GLN A 180 -2.60 -1.26 -21.92
C GLN A 180 -2.22 -0.20 -20.87
N TYR A 181 -3.16 0.63 -20.46
CA TYR A 181 -2.88 1.72 -19.54
C TYR A 181 -2.64 1.24 -18.11
N TYR A 182 -3.52 0.38 -17.57
CA TYR A 182 -3.46 0.00 -16.15
C TYR A 182 -2.65 -1.27 -15.90
N HIS A 183 -2.58 -2.20 -16.84
CA HIS A 183 -1.83 -3.45 -16.68
C HIS A 183 -0.42 -3.35 -17.25
N GLN A 184 -0.28 -2.90 -18.47
CA GLN A 184 1.00 -2.78 -19.17
C GLN A 184 1.72 -1.46 -18.89
N HIS A 185 1.05 -0.49 -18.23
CA HIS A 185 1.57 0.85 -17.91
C HIS A 185 1.90 1.73 -19.12
N VAL A 186 1.40 1.41 -20.31
CA VAL A 186 1.57 2.24 -21.51
C VAL A 186 0.96 3.62 -21.27
N THR A 187 1.62 4.68 -21.69
CA THR A 187 1.13 6.05 -21.52
C THR A 187 0.02 6.38 -22.53
N GLN A 188 -0.84 7.36 -22.21
CA GLN A 188 -1.93 7.74 -23.12
C GLN A 188 -1.45 8.12 -24.53
N PRO A 189 -0.40 8.93 -24.71
CA PRO A 189 0.10 9.24 -26.06
C PRO A 189 0.48 8.01 -26.88
N LEU A 190 1.21 7.07 -26.25
CA LEU A 190 1.63 5.83 -26.92
C LEU A 190 0.45 4.91 -27.25
N ILE A 191 -0.61 4.89 -26.41
CA ILE A 191 -1.84 4.15 -26.74
C ILE A 191 -2.53 4.76 -27.96
N VAL A 192 -2.63 6.09 -28.02
CA VAL A 192 -3.23 6.79 -29.16
C VAL A 192 -2.44 6.50 -30.45
N GLU A 193 -1.12 6.59 -30.41
CA GLU A 193 -0.22 6.27 -31.51
C GLU A 193 -0.46 4.83 -31.98
N GLN A 194 -0.34 3.86 -31.12
CA GLN A 194 -0.50 2.44 -31.41
C GLN A 194 -1.87 2.12 -32.05
N VAL A 195 -2.98 2.61 -31.48
CA VAL A 195 -4.30 2.29 -32.02
C VAL A 195 -4.56 2.98 -33.35
N ARG A 196 -3.93 4.13 -33.61
CA ARG A 196 -3.97 4.79 -34.94
C ARG A 196 -3.16 4.04 -35.98
N GLU A 197 -1.98 3.53 -35.63
CA GLU A 197 -1.18 2.67 -36.52
C GLU A 197 -1.96 1.40 -36.93
N LEU A 198 -2.80 0.88 -36.01
CA LEU A 198 -3.72 -0.22 -36.31
C LEU A 198 -4.92 0.20 -37.19
N GLY A 199 -5.06 1.49 -37.54
CA GLY A 199 -6.15 1.99 -38.38
C GLY A 199 -7.41 2.42 -37.62
N ILE A 200 -7.35 2.65 -36.31
CA ILE A 200 -8.48 3.14 -35.51
C ILE A 200 -8.41 4.67 -35.42
N ASP A 201 -9.42 5.37 -35.93
CA ASP A 201 -9.53 6.82 -35.75
C ASP A 201 -10.06 7.17 -34.35
N ILE A 202 -9.15 7.60 -33.47
CA ILE A 202 -9.46 7.97 -32.09
C ILE A 202 -8.67 9.21 -31.67
N SER A 203 -9.33 10.14 -30.98
CA SER A 203 -8.68 11.32 -30.40
C SER A 203 -8.08 11.04 -29.03
N VAL A 204 -7.10 11.86 -28.62
CA VAL A 204 -6.52 11.84 -27.27
C VAL A 204 -7.61 11.99 -26.19
N GLY A 205 -8.58 12.91 -26.43
CA GLY A 205 -9.71 13.12 -25.53
C GLY A 205 -10.60 11.89 -25.39
N GLN A 206 -10.82 11.14 -26.47
CA GLN A 206 -11.59 9.89 -26.42
C GLN A 206 -10.87 8.80 -25.61
N VAL A 207 -9.56 8.64 -25.79
CA VAL A 207 -8.78 7.70 -24.97
C VAL A 207 -8.86 8.10 -23.49
N ASN A 208 -8.73 9.40 -23.19
CA ASN A 208 -8.88 9.87 -21.79
C ASN A 208 -10.28 9.55 -21.23
N ARG A 209 -11.35 9.78 -21.99
CA ARG A 209 -12.72 9.44 -21.56
C ARG A 209 -12.89 7.94 -21.32
N ILE A 210 -12.38 7.10 -22.23
CA ILE A 210 -12.38 5.63 -22.03
C ILE A 210 -11.68 5.24 -20.73
N LEU A 211 -10.60 5.94 -20.36
CA LEU A 211 -9.84 5.65 -19.14
C LEU A 211 -10.52 6.15 -17.87
N THR A 212 -11.31 7.22 -17.92
CA THR A 212 -11.74 7.95 -16.71
C THR A 212 -13.24 8.03 -16.49
N GLU A 213 -14.08 7.98 -17.55
CA GLU A 213 -15.52 8.18 -17.45
C GLU A 213 -16.29 6.86 -17.45
N GLY A 214 -17.46 6.83 -16.78
CA GLY A 214 -18.33 5.66 -16.69
C GLY A 214 -17.68 4.47 -16.01
N LYS A 215 -16.99 4.71 -14.89
CA LYS A 215 -16.28 3.68 -14.11
C LYS A 215 -16.93 3.39 -12.76
N ASP A 216 -18.17 3.85 -12.55
CA ASP A 216 -18.86 3.73 -11.26
C ASP A 216 -19.01 2.27 -10.83
N ALA A 217 -19.38 1.36 -11.75
CA ALA A 217 -19.49 -0.06 -11.45
C ALA A 217 -18.16 -0.67 -10.98
N PHE A 218 -17.04 -0.30 -11.59
CA PHE A 218 -15.71 -0.73 -11.15
C PHE A 218 -15.33 -0.13 -9.78
N GLN A 219 -15.73 1.10 -9.52
CA GLN A 219 -15.51 1.74 -8.22
C GLN A 219 -16.33 1.07 -7.12
N MET A 220 -17.62 0.79 -7.40
CA MET A 220 -18.49 0.05 -6.46
C MET A 220 -17.92 -1.34 -6.17
N GLU A 221 -17.45 -2.07 -7.18
CA GLU A 221 -16.82 -3.39 -6.98
C GLU A 221 -15.53 -3.28 -6.15
N LYS A 222 -14.71 -2.24 -6.38
CA LYS A 222 -13.52 -1.95 -5.56
C LYS A 222 -13.88 -1.71 -4.08
N GLU A 223 -14.90 -0.89 -3.81
CA GLU A 223 -15.33 -0.63 -2.42
C GLU A 223 -15.91 -1.90 -1.76
N ALA A 224 -16.64 -2.71 -2.53
CA ALA A 224 -17.13 -4.00 -2.05
C ALA A 224 -15.98 -5.00 -1.76
N ILE A 225 -14.86 -4.94 -2.51
CA ILE A 225 -13.65 -5.72 -2.22
C ILE A 225 -13.09 -5.38 -0.83
N LEU A 226 -13.00 -4.08 -0.48
CA LEU A 226 -12.51 -3.70 0.84
C LEU A 226 -13.44 -4.21 1.94
N ARG A 227 -14.74 -3.96 1.81
CA ARG A 227 -15.74 -4.37 2.80
C ARG A 227 -15.69 -5.88 3.04
N THR A 228 -15.79 -6.68 1.97
CA THR A 228 -15.72 -8.13 2.09
C THR A 228 -14.35 -8.59 2.60
N GLY A 229 -13.27 -8.01 2.07
CA GLY A 229 -11.92 -8.37 2.47
C GLY A 229 -11.66 -8.14 3.95
N LEU A 230 -12.11 -7.02 4.52
CA LEU A 230 -11.99 -6.74 5.96
C LEU A 230 -12.86 -7.67 6.80
N ALA A 231 -14.07 -8.00 6.33
CA ALA A 231 -15.01 -8.85 7.07
C ALA A 231 -14.52 -10.30 7.21
N VAL A 232 -13.86 -10.86 6.18
CA VAL A 232 -13.44 -12.27 6.18
C VAL A 232 -11.97 -12.49 6.54
N ALA A 233 -11.15 -11.44 6.56
CA ALA A 233 -9.71 -11.57 6.78
C ALA A 233 -9.36 -11.73 8.27
N PRO A 234 -8.54 -12.71 8.67
CA PRO A 234 -7.96 -12.76 10.01
C PRO A 234 -6.94 -11.64 10.23
N TYR A 235 -6.26 -11.21 9.17
CA TYR A 235 -5.33 -10.09 9.18
C TYR A 235 -5.34 -9.34 7.85
N VAL A 236 -4.88 -8.09 7.90
CA VAL A 236 -4.51 -7.32 6.71
C VAL A 236 -3.11 -6.73 6.85
N SER A 237 -2.36 -6.75 5.77
CA SER A 237 -1.11 -6.01 5.66
C SER A 237 -1.40 -4.63 5.12
N VAL A 238 -0.74 -3.61 5.69
CA VAL A 238 -0.89 -2.22 5.27
C VAL A 238 0.46 -1.57 5.03
N ASP A 239 0.50 -0.61 4.10
CA ASP A 239 1.69 0.17 3.80
C ASP A 239 1.29 1.45 3.03
N ASP A 240 2.17 2.45 3.01
CA ASP A 240 1.94 3.75 2.38
C ASP A 240 3.02 4.09 1.36
N THR A 241 2.61 4.77 0.28
CA THR A 241 3.56 5.40 -0.64
C THR A 241 3.13 6.81 -1.01
N ALA A 242 4.10 7.69 -1.30
CA ALA A 242 3.77 9.02 -1.78
C ALA A 242 2.99 8.96 -3.10
N ALA A 243 1.93 9.76 -3.22
CA ALA A 243 1.06 9.86 -4.39
C ALA A 243 0.72 11.32 -4.66
N ARG A 244 1.53 12.01 -5.48
CA ARG A 244 1.26 13.43 -5.82
C ARG A 244 0.00 13.56 -6.65
N HIS A 245 -0.82 14.55 -6.31
CA HIS A 245 -2.04 14.90 -7.00
C HIS A 245 -2.10 16.42 -7.22
N ARG A 246 -2.37 16.88 -8.45
CA ARG A 246 -2.42 18.33 -8.80
C ARG A 246 -1.19 19.11 -8.33
N GLY A 247 -0.01 18.51 -8.37
CA GLY A 247 1.23 19.13 -7.90
C GLY A 247 1.44 19.11 -6.38
N GLN A 248 0.44 18.74 -5.58
CA GLN A 248 0.52 18.64 -4.12
C GLN A 248 0.96 17.23 -3.69
N ASN A 249 1.56 17.14 -2.52
CA ASN A 249 1.91 15.86 -1.92
C ASN A 249 0.66 15.17 -1.39
N GLY A 250 0.55 13.91 -1.65
CA GLY A 250 -0.48 13.02 -1.14
C GLY A 250 0.11 11.64 -0.88
N VAL A 251 -0.70 10.74 -0.41
CA VAL A 251 -0.31 9.39 -0.01
C VAL A 251 -1.30 8.39 -0.61
N CYS A 252 -0.80 7.26 -1.07
CA CYS A 252 -1.62 6.11 -1.41
C CYS A 252 -1.39 5.02 -0.37
N THR A 253 -2.45 4.61 0.31
CA THR A 253 -2.45 3.52 1.29
C THR A 253 -2.86 2.24 0.60
N TYR A 254 -2.10 1.18 0.85
CA TYR A 254 -2.43 -0.19 0.52
C TYR A 254 -3.07 -0.88 1.72
N ILE A 255 -4.15 -1.63 1.49
CA ILE A 255 -4.77 -2.56 2.44
C ILE A 255 -5.01 -3.88 1.69
N GLY A 256 -4.59 -5.01 2.26
CA GLY A 256 -4.83 -6.30 1.63
C GLY A 256 -4.12 -7.47 2.32
N ASN A 257 -4.39 -8.66 1.82
CA ASN A 257 -3.76 -9.91 2.24
C ASN A 257 -3.52 -10.81 1.02
N GLU A 258 -3.53 -12.14 1.18
CA GLU A 258 -3.38 -13.11 0.09
C GLU A 258 -4.56 -13.10 -0.90
N PHE A 259 -5.76 -12.67 -0.50
CA PHE A 259 -6.97 -12.75 -1.33
C PHE A 259 -7.26 -11.46 -2.11
N PHE A 260 -6.95 -10.30 -1.53
CA PHE A 260 -7.30 -9.03 -2.14
C PHE A 260 -6.20 -7.97 -2.01
N THR A 261 -6.33 -6.98 -2.85
CA THR A 261 -5.51 -5.76 -2.85
C THR A 261 -6.42 -4.56 -3.02
N TRP A 262 -6.28 -3.59 -2.14
CA TRP A 262 -7.03 -2.35 -2.21
C TRP A 262 -6.10 -1.15 -2.04
N PHE A 263 -6.30 -0.14 -2.86
CA PHE A 263 -5.54 1.11 -2.84
C PHE A 263 -6.48 2.30 -2.71
N ALA A 264 -6.12 3.26 -1.88
CA ALA A 264 -6.77 4.56 -1.84
C ALA A 264 -5.76 5.68 -1.63
N SER A 265 -5.92 6.74 -2.39
CA SER A 265 -5.12 7.96 -2.28
C SER A 265 -5.80 8.96 -1.35
N THR A 266 -5.04 9.42 -0.35
CA THR A 266 -5.44 10.43 0.64
C THR A 266 -4.49 11.63 0.61
N GLU A 267 -4.82 12.70 1.32
CA GLU A 267 -4.02 13.92 1.33
C GLU A 267 -2.76 13.80 2.20
N SER A 268 -2.80 12.98 3.26
CA SER A 268 -1.69 12.88 4.22
C SER A 268 -1.60 11.50 4.87
N LYS A 269 -0.42 11.20 5.42
CA LYS A 269 -0.18 10.08 6.33
C LYS A 269 -0.73 10.42 7.71
N SER A 270 -1.99 10.14 7.96
CA SER A 270 -2.59 10.35 9.28
C SER A 270 -3.40 9.14 9.72
N ARG A 271 -3.43 8.88 11.02
CA ARG A 271 -4.29 7.83 11.59
C ARG A 271 -5.77 8.11 11.31
N ARG A 272 -6.17 9.39 11.33
CA ARG A 272 -7.52 9.80 10.95
C ARG A 272 -7.87 9.30 9.54
N ASN A 273 -7.02 9.54 8.54
CA ASN A 273 -7.27 9.08 7.17
C ASN A 273 -7.31 7.55 7.09
N PHE A 274 -6.44 6.85 7.82
CA PHE A 274 -6.45 5.40 7.84
C PHE A 274 -7.74 4.83 8.46
N LEU A 275 -8.19 5.38 9.59
CA LEU A 275 -9.46 5.00 10.21
C LEU A 275 -10.65 5.32 9.31
N ASP A 276 -10.60 6.43 8.57
CA ASP A 276 -11.62 6.79 7.57
C ASP A 276 -11.72 5.73 6.46
N LEU A 277 -10.59 5.19 5.99
CA LEU A 277 -10.58 4.10 5.02
C LEU A 277 -11.20 2.81 5.60
N LEU A 278 -10.92 2.49 6.86
CA LEU A 278 -11.48 1.31 7.53
C LEU A 278 -13.00 1.36 7.72
N ARG A 279 -13.61 2.54 7.68
CA ARG A 279 -15.09 2.70 7.71
C ARG A 279 -15.79 2.25 6.43
N THR A 280 -15.05 1.86 5.39
CA THR A 280 -15.59 1.32 4.13
C THR A 280 -16.66 2.20 3.45
N GLY A 281 -16.51 3.54 3.54
CA GLY A 281 -17.38 4.53 2.93
C GLY A 281 -18.50 5.07 3.82
N HIS A 282 -18.64 4.60 5.07
CA HIS A 282 -19.55 5.21 6.03
C HIS A 282 -19.07 6.60 6.45
N THR A 283 -19.98 7.52 6.76
CA THR A 283 -19.68 8.93 7.06
C THR A 283 -19.90 9.30 8.52
N ASP A 284 -20.54 8.43 9.29
CA ASP A 284 -20.90 8.62 10.69
C ASP A 284 -19.69 8.60 11.63
N TYR A 285 -19.86 9.19 12.80
CA TYR A 285 -18.93 9.19 13.93
C TYR A 285 -19.64 8.58 15.13
N VAL A 286 -19.05 7.57 15.77
CA VAL A 286 -19.72 6.81 16.84
C VAL A 286 -18.89 6.80 18.12
N LEU A 287 -19.51 7.25 19.22
CA LEU A 287 -18.99 7.08 20.58
C LEU A 287 -19.60 5.81 21.17
N ASN A 288 -18.88 4.71 21.07
CA ASN A 288 -19.20 3.42 21.71
C ASN A 288 -18.10 3.01 22.70
N GLU A 289 -18.16 1.82 23.25
CA GLU A 289 -17.14 1.32 24.18
C GLU A 289 -15.74 1.32 23.56
N ALA A 290 -15.59 0.86 22.32
CA ALA A 290 -14.30 0.83 21.64
C ALA A 290 -13.71 2.23 21.41
N ALA A 291 -14.55 3.22 21.10
CA ALA A 291 -14.14 4.61 21.03
C ALA A 291 -13.60 5.08 22.39
N ARG A 292 -14.31 4.80 23.50
CA ARG A 292 -13.89 5.18 24.86
C ARG A 292 -12.58 4.50 25.28
N GLU A 293 -12.41 3.22 24.98
CA GLU A 293 -11.15 2.50 25.21
C GLU A 293 -9.99 3.14 24.45
N TYR A 294 -10.23 3.53 23.19
CA TYR A 294 -9.25 4.25 22.38
C TYR A 294 -8.85 5.58 23.05
N LEU A 295 -9.81 6.38 23.55
CA LEU A 295 -9.52 7.63 24.25
C LEU A 295 -8.64 7.42 25.50
N VAL A 296 -8.84 6.32 26.23
CA VAL A 296 -8.01 5.95 27.39
C VAL A 296 -6.59 5.58 26.92
N ARG A 297 -6.48 4.72 25.91
CA ARG A 297 -5.21 4.26 25.33
C ARG A 297 -4.36 5.42 24.81
N GLN A 298 -5.00 6.42 24.17
CA GLN A 298 -4.34 7.61 23.65
C GLN A 298 -4.11 8.70 24.73
N LYS A 299 -4.42 8.38 25.99
CA LYS A 299 -4.19 9.26 27.15
C LYS A 299 -4.92 10.62 27.03
N LEU A 300 -6.15 10.62 26.50
CA LEU A 300 -6.99 11.81 26.57
C LEU A 300 -7.25 12.13 28.06
N PRO A 301 -7.09 13.39 28.52
CA PRO A 301 -7.28 13.73 29.92
C PRO A 301 -8.67 13.34 30.46
N LYS A 302 -8.76 13.01 31.76
CA LYS A 302 -9.97 12.48 32.39
C LYS A 302 -11.19 13.41 32.20
N ALA A 303 -10.98 14.73 32.30
CA ALA A 303 -12.06 15.70 32.12
C ALA A 303 -12.70 15.62 30.74
N GLN A 304 -11.88 15.55 29.66
CA GLN A 304 -12.37 15.43 28.28
C GLN A 304 -13.03 14.05 28.04
N ARG A 305 -12.49 12.97 28.64
CA ARG A 305 -13.13 11.64 28.57
C ARG A 305 -14.49 11.59 29.24
N GLN A 306 -14.69 12.35 30.32
CA GLN A 306 -16.00 12.46 30.99
C GLN A 306 -17.03 13.19 30.11
N LEU A 307 -16.62 14.20 29.35
CA LEU A 307 -17.49 14.90 28.39
C LEU A 307 -17.91 13.98 27.21
N LEU A 308 -17.10 12.97 26.88
CA LEU A 308 -17.33 12.02 25.81
C LEU A 308 -17.77 10.63 26.32
N ALA A 309 -18.30 10.57 27.55
CA ALA A 309 -18.66 9.29 28.18
C ALA A 309 -19.98 8.72 27.65
N GLU A 310 -20.91 9.56 27.21
CA GLU A 310 -22.20 9.14 26.67
C GLU A 310 -22.04 8.50 25.28
N GLU A 311 -22.81 7.46 25.04
CA GLU A 311 -22.89 6.85 23.72
C GLU A 311 -23.64 7.75 22.76
N GLY A 312 -23.17 7.82 21.52
CA GLY A 312 -23.79 8.66 20.51
C GLY A 312 -23.30 8.36 19.10
N ALA A 313 -24.16 8.59 18.14
CA ALA A 313 -23.84 8.53 16.73
C ALA A 313 -24.12 9.88 16.05
N PHE A 314 -23.18 10.33 15.25
CA PHE A 314 -23.23 11.61 14.54
C PHE A 314 -23.17 11.32 13.05
N ALA A 315 -24.09 11.82 12.27
CA ALA A 315 -24.32 11.46 10.88
C ALA A 315 -23.09 11.74 9.95
N ASP A 316 -22.34 12.78 10.27
CA ASP A 316 -21.20 13.23 9.46
C ASP A 316 -20.21 14.07 10.28
N GLN A 317 -19.14 14.51 9.61
CA GLN A 317 -18.09 15.32 10.19
C GLN A 317 -18.64 16.65 10.77
N ALA A 318 -19.61 17.29 10.11
CA ALA A 318 -20.13 18.58 10.55
C ALA A 318 -20.88 18.45 11.90
N HIS A 319 -21.68 17.41 12.05
CA HIS A 319 -22.37 17.10 13.31
C HIS A 319 -21.39 16.75 14.42
N TRP A 320 -20.35 15.97 14.10
CA TRP A 320 -19.28 15.62 15.04
C TRP A 320 -18.50 16.86 15.52
N GLU A 321 -18.08 17.73 14.61
CA GLU A 321 -17.37 18.98 14.94
C GLU A 321 -18.23 19.94 15.77
N ALA A 322 -19.52 20.03 15.46
CA ALA A 322 -20.48 20.82 16.25
C ALA A 322 -20.59 20.26 17.68
N HIS A 323 -20.65 18.95 17.85
CA HIS A 323 -20.68 18.31 19.17
C HIS A 323 -19.41 18.60 19.97
N LEU A 324 -18.21 18.44 19.39
CA LEU A 324 -16.95 18.78 20.07
C LEU A 324 -16.90 20.24 20.50
N LYS A 325 -17.40 21.15 19.65
CA LYS A 325 -17.48 22.57 19.97
C LYS A 325 -18.44 22.84 21.13
N GLN A 326 -19.60 22.19 21.16
CA GLN A 326 -20.58 22.28 22.24
C GLN A 326 -19.99 21.82 23.59
N LEU A 327 -19.17 20.77 23.58
CA LEU A 327 -18.45 20.26 24.74
C LEU A 327 -17.24 21.11 25.16
N GLY A 328 -16.90 22.17 24.40
CA GLY A 328 -15.74 23.00 24.68
C GLY A 328 -14.38 22.32 24.42
N ILE A 329 -14.34 21.25 23.63
CA ILE A 329 -13.10 20.56 23.25
C ILE A 329 -12.46 21.32 22.08
N SER A 330 -11.46 22.17 22.37
CA SER A 330 -10.86 23.10 21.40
C SER A 330 -9.39 22.82 21.11
N THR A 331 -8.68 22.08 21.98
CA THR A 331 -7.27 21.76 21.76
C THR A 331 -7.10 20.79 20.59
N ALA A 332 -6.27 21.13 19.61
CA ALA A 332 -6.07 20.33 18.38
C ALA A 332 -5.76 18.84 18.67
N ARG A 333 -4.90 18.56 19.66
CA ARG A 333 -4.60 17.17 20.07
C ARG A 333 -5.84 16.47 20.65
N HIS A 334 -6.65 17.13 21.46
CA HIS A 334 -7.86 16.52 22.04
C HIS A 334 -8.91 16.26 20.95
N ILE A 335 -9.11 17.20 20.04
CA ILE A 335 -9.97 17.04 18.86
C ILE A 335 -9.51 15.85 18.03
N GLN A 336 -8.20 15.76 17.76
CA GLN A 336 -7.64 14.65 16.98
C GLN A 336 -7.92 13.30 17.67
N ILE A 337 -7.61 13.15 18.94
CA ILE A 337 -7.81 11.89 19.69
C ILE A 337 -9.30 11.53 19.74
N ALA A 338 -10.16 12.49 20.03
CA ALA A 338 -11.61 12.31 20.08
C ALA A 338 -12.16 11.85 18.71
N THR A 339 -11.72 12.50 17.63
CA THR A 339 -12.11 12.18 16.26
C THR A 339 -11.62 10.80 15.84
N GLU A 340 -10.36 10.44 16.13
CA GLU A 340 -9.82 9.11 15.86
C GLU A 340 -10.61 8.03 16.62
N GLY A 341 -10.98 8.28 17.89
CA GLY A 341 -11.82 7.37 18.69
C GLY A 341 -13.21 7.17 18.06
N ALA A 342 -13.88 8.25 17.67
CA ALA A 342 -15.21 8.19 17.07
C ALA A 342 -15.19 7.52 15.67
N LEU A 343 -14.12 7.71 14.89
CA LEU A 343 -13.92 6.99 13.62
C LEU A 343 -13.71 5.49 13.84
N LEU A 344 -12.94 5.11 14.86
CA LEU A 344 -12.77 3.70 15.22
C LEU A 344 -14.09 3.09 15.70
N GLY A 345 -14.85 3.83 16.51
CA GLY A 345 -16.19 3.44 16.94
C GLY A 345 -17.14 3.20 15.76
N SER A 346 -17.15 4.11 14.78
CA SER A 346 -17.91 3.95 13.54
C SER A 346 -17.47 2.70 12.77
N ALA A 347 -16.17 2.52 12.51
CA ALA A 347 -15.65 1.37 11.77
C ALA A 347 -16.10 0.03 12.42
N LEU A 348 -16.02 -0.08 13.74
CA LEU A 348 -16.42 -1.28 14.48
C LEU A 348 -17.94 -1.48 14.57
N SER A 349 -18.72 -0.41 14.36
CA SER A 349 -20.18 -0.52 14.25
C SER A 349 -20.64 -1.00 12.87
N HIS A 350 -19.76 -0.95 11.86
CA HIS A 350 -20.03 -1.30 10.46
C HIS A 350 -19.20 -2.51 9.98
N GLU A 351 -19.42 -3.66 10.61
CA GLU A 351 -18.87 -4.96 10.18
C GLU A 351 -17.35 -5.14 10.23
N LEU A 352 -16.57 -4.13 10.72
CA LEU A 352 -15.14 -4.33 10.93
C LEU A 352 -14.93 -5.28 12.12
N PRO A 353 -14.29 -6.46 11.93
CA PRO A 353 -14.08 -7.39 13.04
C PRO A 353 -13.17 -6.78 14.11
N PRO A 354 -13.56 -6.77 15.40
CA PRO A 354 -12.72 -6.24 16.46
C PRO A 354 -11.44 -7.07 16.67
N GLY A 355 -11.44 -8.30 16.16
CA GLY A 355 -10.30 -9.22 16.20
C GLY A 355 -9.31 -9.04 15.05
N LEU A 356 -9.60 -8.21 14.06
CA LEU A 356 -8.73 -8.01 12.89
C LEU A 356 -7.32 -7.57 13.30
N VAL A 357 -6.32 -8.27 12.78
CA VAL A 357 -4.92 -7.92 12.98
C VAL A 357 -4.43 -7.04 11.82
N ILE A 358 -3.77 -5.94 12.16
CA ILE A 358 -3.12 -5.04 11.19
C ILE A 358 -1.62 -5.28 11.24
N LEU A 359 -1.05 -5.81 10.17
CA LEU A 359 0.39 -6.01 10.01
C LEU A 359 1.00 -4.83 9.23
N SER A 360 1.95 -4.13 9.86
CA SER A 360 2.64 -3.01 9.19
C SER A 360 4.14 -2.94 9.53
N ASP A 361 4.82 -1.93 8.99
CA ASP A 361 6.04 -1.40 9.58
C ASP A 361 5.72 -0.63 10.89
N ASP A 362 6.73 -0.05 11.54
CA ASP A 362 6.56 0.72 12.79
C ASP A 362 6.02 2.16 12.52
N ALA A 363 5.14 2.33 11.52
CA ALA A 363 4.51 3.60 11.19
C ALA A 363 3.28 3.83 12.07
N GLY A 364 3.33 4.86 12.91
CA GLY A 364 2.37 5.09 13.98
C GLY A 364 0.91 5.27 13.57
N GLN A 365 0.62 5.61 12.29
CA GLN A 365 -0.76 5.73 11.80
C GLN A 365 -1.49 4.40 11.74
N PHE A 366 -0.78 3.28 11.60
CA PHE A 366 -1.36 1.94 11.50
C PHE A 366 -1.58 1.25 12.85
N ASN A 367 -1.05 1.81 13.93
CA ASN A 367 -1.24 1.26 15.28
C ASN A 367 -2.68 1.51 15.76
N VAL A 368 -3.61 0.73 15.23
CA VAL A 368 -5.02 0.65 15.60
C VAL A 368 -5.43 -0.81 15.71
N LEU A 369 -6.50 -1.13 16.42
CA LEU A 369 -6.92 -2.50 16.70
C LEU A 369 -5.79 -3.36 17.27
N ARG A 370 -5.68 -4.63 16.83
CA ARG A 370 -4.54 -5.51 17.11
C ARG A 370 -3.46 -5.27 16.08
N HIS A 371 -2.32 -4.77 16.52
CA HIS A 371 -1.25 -4.37 15.62
C HIS A 371 -0.07 -5.34 15.71
N ALA A 372 0.35 -5.89 14.58
CA ALA A 372 1.53 -6.71 14.42
C ALA A 372 2.63 -5.95 13.68
N LEU A 373 3.87 -6.10 14.13
CA LEU A 373 5.04 -5.47 13.50
C LEU A 373 5.83 -6.45 12.64
N CYS A 374 6.30 -5.94 11.52
CA CYS A 374 7.13 -6.66 10.57
C CYS A 374 8.54 -6.92 11.13
N TRP A 375 8.93 -8.17 11.30
CA TRP A 375 10.26 -8.58 11.76
C TRP A 375 11.39 -8.14 10.83
N ILE A 376 11.15 -8.06 9.53
CA ILE A 376 12.14 -7.57 8.56
C ILE A 376 12.46 -6.09 8.81
N HIS A 377 11.46 -5.28 9.17
CA HIS A 377 11.68 -3.89 9.54
C HIS A 377 12.37 -3.75 10.91
N ALA A 378 12.05 -4.63 11.86
CA ALA A 378 12.73 -4.69 13.15
C ALA A 378 14.23 -5.01 12.98
N GLU A 379 14.59 -6.05 12.21
CA GLU A 379 15.99 -6.40 11.89
C GLU A 379 16.70 -5.26 11.15
N ARG A 380 16.02 -4.63 10.18
CA ARG A 380 16.58 -3.52 9.42
C ARG A 380 16.96 -2.33 10.29
N THR A 381 16.25 -2.08 11.40
CA THR A 381 16.60 -1.06 12.38
C THR A 381 18.00 -1.27 12.97
N ILE A 382 18.37 -2.53 13.22
CA ILE A 382 19.71 -2.90 13.72
C ILE A 382 20.72 -2.93 12.58
N HIS A 383 20.37 -3.47 11.43
CA HIS A 383 21.24 -3.54 10.24
C HIS A 383 21.72 -2.16 9.77
N THR A 384 20.93 -1.12 9.93
CA THR A 384 21.27 0.25 9.49
C THR A 384 22.18 1.00 10.46
N LEU A 385 22.46 0.44 11.63
CA LEU A 385 23.41 1.04 12.57
C LEU A 385 24.81 1.10 11.97
N LEU A 386 25.55 2.15 12.29
CA LEU A 386 26.91 2.39 11.79
C LEU A 386 27.91 2.20 12.94
N PRO A 387 28.44 0.99 13.15
CA PRO A 387 29.46 0.73 14.16
C PRO A 387 30.81 1.33 13.72
N PHE A 388 31.53 1.97 14.65
CA PHE A 388 32.81 2.62 14.41
C PHE A 388 34.00 1.72 14.73
N SER A 389 33.86 0.76 15.65
CA SER A 389 34.93 -0.16 16.05
C SER A 389 34.63 -1.60 15.61
N ALA A 390 35.68 -2.46 15.60
CA ALA A 390 35.54 -3.88 15.35
C ALA A 390 34.66 -4.56 16.43
N GLU A 391 34.79 -4.16 17.67
CA GLU A 391 33.99 -4.64 18.81
C GLU A 391 32.51 -4.32 18.63
N GLN A 392 32.18 -3.07 18.24
CA GLN A 392 30.81 -2.67 17.95
C GLN A 392 30.21 -3.43 16.76
N ARG A 393 31.02 -3.69 15.71
CA ARG A 393 30.60 -4.54 14.58
C ARG A 393 30.30 -5.96 15.04
N GLY A 394 31.18 -6.52 15.86
CA GLY A 394 30.95 -7.85 16.43
C GLY A 394 29.67 -7.92 17.25
N ALA A 395 29.39 -6.91 18.07
CA ALA A 395 28.14 -6.84 18.85
C ALA A 395 26.89 -6.76 17.93
N VAL A 396 26.90 -5.95 16.87
CA VAL A 396 25.81 -5.87 15.90
C VAL A 396 25.58 -7.22 15.20
N GLU A 397 26.65 -7.87 14.71
CA GLU A 397 26.51 -9.17 14.02
C GLU A 397 26.04 -10.28 14.97
N THR A 398 26.49 -10.30 16.21
CA THR A 398 26.01 -11.26 17.23
C THR A 398 24.51 -11.12 17.46
N VAL A 399 24.03 -9.88 17.71
CA VAL A 399 22.61 -9.62 17.94
C VAL A 399 21.79 -9.95 16.67
N ARG A 400 22.28 -9.60 15.50
CA ARG A 400 21.62 -9.96 14.24
C ARG A 400 21.53 -11.48 14.05
N GLY A 401 22.57 -12.21 14.39
CA GLY A 401 22.55 -13.68 14.39
C GLY A 401 21.47 -14.23 15.31
N GLN A 402 21.38 -13.73 16.55
CA GLN A 402 20.34 -14.11 17.51
C GLN A 402 18.92 -13.81 16.98
N ILE A 403 18.72 -12.65 16.37
CA ILE A 403 17.42 -12.29 15.75
C ILE A 403 17.08 -13.24 14.59
N TRP A 404 18.07 -13.66 13.81
CA TRP A 404 17.87 -14.64 12.73
C TRP A 404 17.42 -16.00 13.25
N ASP A 405 18.11 -16.50 14.27
CA ASP A 405 17.77 -17.78 14.89
C ASP A 405 16.38 -17.72 15.53
N PHE A 406 16.07 -16.61 16.19
CA PHE A 406 14.76 -16.36 16.77
C PHE A 406 13.65 -16.28 15.71
N TYR A 407 13.90 -15.61 14.59
CA TYR A 407 12.96 -15.55 13.47
C TYR A 407 12.66 -16.94 12.90
N GLN A 408 13.66 -17.81 12.76
CA GLN A 408 13.45 -19.20 12.33
C GLN A 408 12.62 -19.99 13.36
N ALA A 409 12.86 -19.76 14.63
CA ALA A 409 12.06 -20.39 15.69
C ALA A 409 10.59 -19.92 15.65
N LEU A 410 10.32 -18.65 15.37
CA LEU A 410 8.95 -18.15 15.16
C LEU A 410 8.30 -18.79 13.92
N LYS A 411 9.04 -18.99 12.82
CA LYS A 411 8.52 -19.69 11.63
C LYS A 411 8.18 -21.16 11.93
N ALA A 412 9.02 -21.84 12.71
CA ALA A 412 8.73 -23.20 13.15
C ALA A 412 7.49 -23.25 14.05
N TYR A 413 7.33 -22.29 14.96
CA TYR A 413 6.15 -22.17 15.81
C TYR A 413 4.88 -21.99 15.00
N GLN A 414 4.88 -21.18 13.95
CA GLN A 414 3.71 -20.99 13.07
C GLN A 414 3.21 -22.30 12.46
N GLN A 415 4.10 -23.26 12.20
CA GLN A 415 3.73 -24.55 11.61
C GLN A 415 3.14 -25.53 12.64
N ALA A 416 3.53 -25.42 13.91
CA ALA A 416 3.07 -26.30 14.97
C ALA A 416 3.00 -25.53 16.32
N PRO A 417 1.98 -24.65 16.49
CA PRO A 417 1.86 -23.86 17.71
C PRO A 417 1.63 -24.72 18.96
N CYS A 418 2.40 -24.45 20.03
CA CYS A 418 2.18 -25.10 21.30
C CYS A 418 2.42 -24.13 22.49
N PRO A 419 1.65 -24.23 23.60
CA PRO A 419 1.74 -23.30 24.74
C PRO A 419 3.12 -23.26 25.41
N GLN A 420 3.79 -24.40 25.50
CA GLN A 420 5.12 -24.51 26.10
C GLN A 420 6.16 -23.76 25.27
N GLN A 421 6.16 -23.95 23.97
CA GLN A 421 7.07 -23.25 23.04
C GLN A 421 6.78 -21.75 23.00
N LYS A 422 5.51 -21.34 23.11
CA LYS A 422 5.13 -19.93 23.23
C LYS A 422 5.81 -19.25 24.42
N ALA A 423 5.78 -19.87 25.61
CA ALA A 423 6.42 -19.32 26.81
C ALA A 423 7.95 -19.25 26.65
N GLN A 424 8.57 -20.28 26.04
CA GLN A 424 10.02 -20.29 25.78
C GLN A 424 10.43 -19.18 24.80
N LEU A 425 9.67 -18.97 23.71
CA LEU A 425 9.93 -17.89 22.76
C LEU A 425 9.76 -16.51 23.41
N ALA A 426 8.76 -16.32 24.25
CA ALA A 426 8.57 -15.06 24.96
C ALA A 426 9.74 -14.74 25.92
N ALA A 427 10.31 -15.76 26.58
CA ALA A 427 11.51 -15.61 27.44
C ALA A 427 12.77 -15.36 26.60
N HIS A 428 12.96 -16.10 25.52
CA HIS A 428 14.12 -15.92 24.62
C HIS A 428 14.11 -14.53 23.94
N PHE A 429 12.92 -13.99 23.63
CA PHE A 429 12.81 -12.60 23.17
C PHE A 429 13.39 -11.62 24.20
N ASP A 430 13.03 -11.78 25.48
CA ASP A 430 13.55 -10.91 26.54
C ASP A 430 15.07 -11.02 26.66
N GLU A 431 15.65 -12.21 26.60
CA GLU A 431 17.10 -12.42 26.63
C GLU A 431 17.82 -11.64 25.53
N ILE A 432 17.33 -11.70 24.30
CA ILE A 432 17.93 -10.99 23.16
C ILE A 432 17.82 -9.47 23.34
N PHE A 433 16.61 -8.97 23.61
CA PHE A 433 16.32 -7.54 23.54
C PHE A 433 16.63 -6.76 24.83
N THR A 434 16.95 -7.42 25.94
CA THR A 434 17.49 -6.80 27.16
C THR A 434 19.02 -6.85 27.26
N THR A 435 19.69 -7.49 26.30
CA THR A 435 21.15 -7.58 26.24
C THR A 435 21.78 -6.18 26.18
N LYS A 436 22.83 -5.98 26.98
CA LYS A 436 23.63 -4.77 26.98
C LYS A 436 24.95 -5.03 26.25
N THR A 437 25.28 -4.13 25.32
CA THR A 437 26.49 -4.20 24.50
C THR A 437 27.37 -2.97 24.72
N CYS A 438 28.58 -2.99 24.21
CA CYS A 438 29.47 -1.83 24.15
C CYS A 438 28.99 -0.72 23.22
N PHE A 439 27.93 -0.93 22.42
CA PHE A 439 27.44 0.01 21.42
C PHE A 439 26.12 0.65 21.84
N GLN A 440 26.17 1.89 22.31
CA GLN A 440 25.01 2.61 22.84
C GLN A 440 23.83 2.70 21.84
N SER A 441 24.12 2.94 20.55
CA SER A 441 23.06 3.00 19.52
C SER A 441 22.34 1.64 19.37
N LEU A 442 23.07 0.54 19.50
CA LEU A 442 22.50 -0.80 19.48
C LEU A 442 21.60 -1.03 20.72
N ASN A 443 22.08 -0.62 21.89
CA ASN A 443 21.30 -0.75 23.13
C ASN A 443 19.98 0.04 23.07
N LEU A 444 19.99 1.24 22.45
CA LEU A 444 18.77 2.04 22.24
C LEU A 444 17.80 1.37 21.24
N ALA A 445 18.33 0.79 20.16
CA ALA A 445 17.52 0.03 19.20
C ALA A 445 16.89 -1.20 19.84
N LEU A 446 17.66 -1.97 20.61
CA LEU A 446 17.15 -3.13 21.37
C LEU A 446 16.05 -2.73 22.35
N LYS A 447 16.26 -1.65 23.12
CA LYS A 447 15.26 -1.13 24.05
C LYS A 447 13.95 -0.75 23.32
N ARG A 448 14.03 -0.11 22.14
CA ARG A 448 12.84 0.22 21.35
C ARG A 448 12.12 -1.05 20.89
N LEU A 449 12.84 -2.06 20.41
CA LEU A 449 12.23 -3.32 19.98
C LEU A 449 11.64 -4.09 21.18
N GLN A 450 12.26 -4.02 22.36
CA GLN A 450 11.70 -4.57 23.61
C GLN A 450 10.37 -3.89 23.99
N GLN A 451 10.24 -2.59 23.78
CA GLN A 451 8.98 -1.87 24.03
C GLN A 451 7.85 -2.34 23.12
N ASN A 452 8.19 -2.81 21.91
CA ASN A 452 7.24 -3.32 20.91
C ASN A 452 7.04 -4.85 21.01
N LYS A 453 7.41 -5.48 22.16
CA LYS A 453 7.34 -6.93 22.35
C LYS A 453 5.97 -7.52 22.02
N SER A 454 4.88 -6.91 22.51
CA SER A 454 3.52 -7.39 22.28
C SER A 454 3.13 -7.42 20.81
N GLU A 455 3.61 -6.45 20.02
CA GLU A 455 3.33 -6.34 18.60
C GLU A 455 4.22 -7.26 17.75
N LEU A 456 5.49 -7.44 18.15
CA LEU A 456 6.43 -8.35 17.49
C LEU A 456 6.11 -9.83 17.78
N LEU A 457 5.57 -10.13 18.95
CA LEU A 457 5.18 -11.48 19.36
C LEU A 457 3.71 -11.80 19.15
N LEU A 458 2.94 -10.94 18.47
CA LEU A 458 1.52 -11.18 18.24
C LEU A 458 1.26 -12.50 17.48
N VAL A 459 2.20 -12.93 16.67
CA VAL A 459 2.20 -14.25 15.97
C VAL A 459 2.08 -15.44 16.93
N LEU A 460 2.48 -15.29 18.18
CA LEU A 460 2.34 -16.35 19.20
C LEU A 460 0.89 -16.57 19.63
N ASP A 461 0.03 -15.57 19.44
CA ASP A 461 -1.41 -15.64 19.67
C ASP A 461 -2.21 -15.86 18.38
N TYR A 462 -1.64 -15.42 17.25
CA TYR A 462 -2.25 -15.46 15.91
C TYR A 462 -1.24 -16.04 14.89
N PRO A 463 -1.04 -17.37 14.90
CA PRO A 463 -0.01 -18.01 14.04
C PRO A 463 -0.22 -17.82 12.54
N GLU A 464 -1.44 -17.51 12.12
CA GLU A 464 -1.81 -17.20 10.73
C GLU A 464 -1.24 -15.86 10.24
N VAL A 465 -0.84 -14.96 11.15
CA VAL A 465 -0.30 -13.64 10.79
C VAL A 465 1.15 -13.78 10.31
N PRO A 466 1.48 -13.29 9.11
CA PRO A 466 2.85 -13.35 8.60
C PRO A 466 3.84 -12.58 9.47
N LEU A 467 5.06 -13.09 9.61
CA LEU A 467 6.14 -12.40 10.32
C LEU A 467 6.68 -11.17 9.58
N HIS A 468 6.27 -10.94 8.34
CA HIS A 468 6.80 -9.87 7.50
C HIS A 468 5.74 -9.25 6.59
N ASN A 469 5.97 -7.99 6.24
CA ASN A 469 5.11 -7.19 5.37
C ASN A 469 5.55 -7.18 3.90
N ASN A 470 6.26 -8.21 3.42
CA ASN A 470 6.78 -8.27 2.03
C ASN A 470 5.68 -8.27 0.98
N GLY A 471 4.48 -8.76 1.33
CA GLY A 471 3.31 -8.74 0.46
C GLY A 471 2.96 -7.32 0.05
N SER A 472 2.74 -6.43 1.03
CA SER A 472 2.40 -5.03 0.80
C SER A 472 3.51 -4.27 0.06
N GLU A 473 4.80 -4.51 0.39
CA GLU A 473 5.91 -3.90 -0.34
C GLU A 473 5.88 -4.24 -1.84
N ARG A 474 5.56 -5.48 -2.22
CA ARG A 474 5.43 -5.88 -3.63
C ARG A 474 4.27 -5.18 -4.33
N GLU A 475 3.13 -5.04 -3.64
CA GLU A 475 1.96 -4.35 -4.15
C GLU A 475 2.23 -2.85 -4.32
N ILE A 476 2.82 -2.21 -3.32
CA ILE A 476 3.25 -0.81 -3.35
C ILE A 476 4.24 -0.54 -4.49
N ARG A 477 5.21 -1.44 -4.74
CA ARG A 477 6.17 -1.30 -5.85
C ARG A 477 5.48 -1.21 -7.20
N GLU A 478 4.40 -1.94 -7.40
CA GLU A 478 3.62 -1.87 -8.65
C GLU A 478 2.93 -0.52 -8.80
N TYR A 479 2.33 0.02 -7.74
CA TYR A 479 1.77 1.37 -7.72
C TYR A 479 2.84 2.44 -8.00
N VAL A 480 4.03 2.27 -7.39
CA VAL A 480 5.18 3.15 -7.63
C VAL A 480 5.66 3.10 -9.09
N LYS A 481 5.67 1.92 -9.74
CA LYS A 481 5.98 1.79 -11.17
C LYS A 481 5.01 2.63 -12.01
N LYS A 482 3.70 2.48 -11.78
CA LYS A 482 2.68 3.27 -12.48
C LYS A 482 2.90 4.77 -12.28
N ARG A 483 3.18 5.21 -11.05
CA ARG A 483 3.48 6.60 -10.73
C ARG A 483 4.74 7.11 -11.44
N LYS A 484 5.80 6.32 -11.50
CA LYS A 484 7.06 6.71 -12.18
C LYS A 484 6.88 6.87 -13.68
N ILE A 485 6.04 6.06 -14.30
CA ILE A 485 5.76 6.10 -15.74
C ILE A 485 4.77 7.20 -16.10
N SER A 486 3.65 7.29 -15.37
CA SER A 486 2.53 8.18 -15.69
C SER A 486 2.51 9.48 -14.87
N ALA A 487 3.52 9.73 -14.06
CA ALA A 487 3.63 10.89 -13.16
C ALA A 487 2.46 11.03 -12.16
N SER A 488 2.18 12.27 -11.70
CA SER A 488 1.09 12.58 -10.78
C SER A 488 -0.28 12.57 -11.48
N THR A 489 -1.34 12.37 -10.72
CA THR A 489 -2.71 12.54 -11.21
C THR A 489 -3.09 14.03 -11.27
N ARG A 490 -3.83 14.43 -12.30
CA ARG A 490 -4.23 15.83 -12.55
C ARG A 490 -5.70 16.11 -12.24
N SER A 491 -6.55 15.06 -12.23
CA SER A 491 -7.98 15.16 -11.93
C SER A 491 -8.39 14.18 -10.85
N GLU A 492 -9.48 14.49 -10.14
CA GLU A 492 -10.03 13.60 -9.11
C GLU A 492 -10.51 12.27 -9.72
N ALA A 493 -11.19 12.33 -10.88
CA ALA A 493 -11.55 11.13 -11.61
C ALA A 493 -10.32 10.27 -11.96
N GLY A 494 -9.22 10.89 -12.45
CA GLY A 494 -7.98 10.19 -12.73
C GLY A 494 -7.32 9.56 -11.50
N ARG A 495 -7.45 10.18 -10.30
CA ARG A 495 -6.99 9.63 -9.03
C ARG A 495 -7.83 8.40 -8.64
N LYS A 496 -9.14 8.53 -8.59
CA LYS A 496 -10.08 7.45 -8.24
C LYS A 496 -9.92 6.24 -9.15
N VAL A 497 -9.90 6.43 -10.47
CA VAL A 497 -9.80 5.30 -11.40
C VAL A 497 -8.41 4.65 -11.38
N ARG A 498 -7.32 5.37 -11.09
CA ARG A 498 -6.00 4.78 -10.86
C ARG A 498 -6.06 3.80 -9.69
N ASP A 499 -6.56 4.24 -8.55
CA ASP A 499 -6.69 3.41 -7.35
C ASP A 499 -7.62 2.23 -7.60
N THR A 500 -8.74 2.45 -8.31
CA THR A 500 -9.70 1.42 -8.69
C THR A 500 -9.07 0.32 -9.53
N PHE A 501 -8.48 0.66 -10.66
CA PHE A 501 -7.93 -0.38 -11.55
C PHE A 501 -6.66 -1.03 -11.02
N MET A 502 -5.87 -0.33 -10.21
CA MET A 502 -4.75 -0.96 -9.51
C MET A 502 -5.23 -1.99 -8.48
N SER A 503 -6.31 -1.70 -7.76
CA SER A 503 -6.96 -2.64 -6.82
C SER A 503 -7.52 -3.86 -7.55
N LEU A 504 -8.36 -3.64 -8.56
CA LEU A 504 -9.02 -4.70 -9.32
C LEU A 504 -8.02 -5.62 -10.02
N LYS A 505 -7.03 -5.05 -10.72
CA LYS A 505 -5.96 -5.79 -11.39
C LYS A 505 -5.23 -6.74 -10.44
N LYS A 506 -4.88 -6.24 -9.27
CA LYS A 506 -4.09 -7.01 -8.30
C LYS A 506 -4.95 -8.05 -7.59
N THR A 507 -6.21 -7.73 -7.30
CA THR A 507 -7.17 -8.70 -6.75
C THR A 507 -7.44 -9.83 -7.76
N CYS A 508 -7.69 -9.50 -9.03
CA CYS A 508 -7.80 -10.54 -10.08
C CYS A 508 -6.61 -11.49 -10.06
N ARG A 509 -5.38 -10.94 -9.99
CA ARG A 509 -4.15 -11.75 -9.98
C ARG A 509 -4.08 -12.68 -8.76
N LYS A 510 -4.48 -12.22 -7.56
CA LYS A 510 -4.52 -13.03 -6.33
C LYS A 510 -5.52 -14.16 -6.40
N LEU A 511 -6.64 -13.89 -7.05
CA LEU A 511 -7.70 -14.88 -7.30
C LEU A 511 -7.45 -15.77 -8.55
N GLY A 512 -6.27 -15.70 -9.17
CA GLY A 512 -5.92 -16.51 -10.36
C GLY A 512 -6.68 -16.10 -11.64
N LEU A 513 -7.30 -14.92 -11.66
CA LEU A 513 -8.09 -14.44 -12.78
C LEU A 513 -7.28 -13.62 -13.77
N SER A 514 -7.58 -13.79 -15.06
CA SER A 514 -7.07 -12.91 -16.11
C SER A 514 -7.73 -11.53 -16.02
N PHE A 515 -6.95 -10.49 -15.76
CA PHE A 515 -7.46 -9.11 -15.76
C PHE A 515 -7.98 -8.66 -17.13
N TRP A 516 -7.45 -9.22 -18.22
CA TRP A 516 -7.97 -9.01 -19.57
C TRP A 516 -9.39 -9.54 -19.71
N HIS A 517 -9.63 -10.79 -19.33
CA HIS A 517 -10.96 -11.41 -19.40
C HIS A 517 -11.93 -10.72 -18.44
N TYR A 518 -11.48 -10.35 -17.24
CA TYR A 518 -12.29 -9.58 -16.29
C TYR A 518 -12.76 -8.24 -16.88
N LEU A 519 -11.89 -7.45 -17.51
CA LEU A 519 -12.27 -6.20 -18.14
C LEU A 519 -13.28 -6.41 -19.26
N HIS A 520 -13.06 -7.45 -20.08
CA HIS A 520 -13.97 -7.78 -21.18
C HIS A 520 -15.34 -8.19 -20.67
N ASP A 521 -15.39 -9.07 -19.70
CA ASP A 521 -16.62 -9.53 -19.05
C ASP A 521 -17.46 -8.37 -18.50
N ARG A 522 -16.85 -7.48 -17.74
CA ARG A 522 -17.52 -6.31 -17.15
C ARG A 522 -18.00 -5.32 -18.23
N LEU A 523 -17.20 -5.06 -19.26
CA LEU A 523 -17.54 -4.09 -20.31
C LEU A 523 -18.58 -4.61 -21.32
N THR A 524 -18.67 -5.92 -21.50
CA THR A 524 -19.71 -6.55 -22.34
C THR A 524 -21.00 -6.81 -21.57
N GLY A 525 -20.94 -6.87 -20.23
CA GLY A 525 -22.04 -7.30 -19.38
C GLY A 525 -22.30 -8.81 -19.46
N ALA A 526 -21.30 -9.61 -19.85
CA ALA A 526 -21.44 -11.06 -20.01
C ALA A 526 -21.65 -11.80 -18.70
N GLN A 527 -21.17 -11.22 -17.57
CA GLN A 527 -21.32 -11.76 -16.20
C GLN A 527 -20.89 -13.23 -16.04
N GLN A 528 -19.91 -13.67 -16.81
CA GLN A 528 -19.34 -15.02 -16.72
C GLN A 528 -18.35 -15.16 -15.55
N ILE A 529 -17.75 -14.04 -15.15
CA ILE A 529 -16.87 -13.99 -13.98
C ILE A 529 -17.69 -13.46 -12.80
N PRO A 530 -17.84 -14.23 -11.70
CA PRO A 530 -18.53 -13.76 -10.50
C PRO A 530 -17.94 -12.45 -9.98
N PRO A 531 -18.69 -11.66 -9.21
CA PRO A 531 -18.14 -10.48 -8.54
C PRO A 531 -16.93 -10.84 -7.67
N LEU A 532 -15.86 -10.03 -7.76
CA LEU A 532 -14.62 -10.30 -7.00
C LEU A 532 -14.86 -10.45 -5.49
N PRO A 533 -15.77 -9.69 -4.84
CA PRO A 533 -16.11 -9.90 -3.43
C PRO A 533 -16.60 -11.33 -3.13
N GLN A 534 -17.41 -11.93 -4.00
CA GLN A 534 -17.86 -13.31 -3.80
C GLN A 534 -16.70 -14.31 -3.88
N LEU A 535 -15.76 -14.09 -4.80
CA LEU A 535 -14.59 -14.95 -4.94
C LEU A 535 -13.61 -14.78 -3.76
N ILE A 536 -13.50 -13.58 -3.20
CA ILE A 536 -12.73 -13.33 -1.98
C ILE A 536 -13.36 -14.10 -0.80
N HIS A 537 -14.66 -14.01 -0.65
CA HIS A 537 -15.38 -14.72 0.40
C HIS A 537 -15.21 -16.24 0.27
N ALA A 538 -15.35 -16.79 -0.93
CA ALA A 538 -15.14 -18.22 -1.19
C ALA A 538 -13.69 -18.63 -0.85
N ALA A 539 -12.68 -17.90 -1.37
CA ALA A 539 -11.28 -18.21 -1.13
C ALA A 539 -10.87 -18.14 0.36
N ALA A 540 -11.53 -17.29 1.15
CA ALA A 540 -11.26 -17.18 2.59
C ALA A 540 -11.90 -18.33 3.39
N HIS A 541 -12.94 -18.98 2.88
CA HIS A 541 -13.58 -20.15 3.54
C HIS A 541 -12.98 -21.49 3.14
N ASP A 542 -12.20 -21.53 2.06
CA ASP A 542 -11.52 -22.76 1.58
C ASP A 542 -10.17 -23.01 2.31
N LEU A 543 -9.76 -22.13 3.24
CA LEU A 543 -8.60 -22.27 4.12
C LEU A 543 -9.00 -22.75 5.51
#